data_e8f28adc8d8c00ce473e239f96eaa706
#
_entry.id   e8f28adc8d8c00ce473e239f96eaa706
#
_cell.length_a   1.000
_cell.length_b   1.000
_cell.length_c   1.000
_cell.angle_alpha   90.00
_cell.angle_beta   90.00
_cell.angle_gamma   90.00
#
_symmetry.space_group_name_H-M   'P 1'
#
loop_
_entity.id
_entity.type
_entity.pdbx_description
1 polymer ?
#
loop_
_entity_poly.entity_id
_entity_poly.type
_entity_poly.pdbx_seq_one_letter_code
_entity_poly.pdbx_strand_id
1 'polypeptide(L)'
;MPIEINKVYCCDSKIGMQELINQGIKVDLIITDPPYDMPCMKPGGKSRIADRLRKEMNELEEAKLHLGISNDYLELMVKLQDKINIYIFCNGKQIEQYLDFFVKKHKCKYDILIWNKTNAMPCYSNKYLTDKEYVLYFRKGGLCNPRCYEDAKTVYQSSLNAIDKKRYGHPTIKPLPFIIKMVKNSSMEGDLILDPFAGSGTTLVASKRLDRNFIGFEIEQKYVDICNQRLQEKEGLLEISN
;
A
#
# COMPACT_ATOMS: atom_id res chain seq x y z
N MET A 1 -14.98 3.39 19.23
CA MET A 1 -13.72 3.38 20.03
C MET A 1 -12.90 4.59 19.61
N PRO A 2 -12.38 5.45 20.50
CA PRO A 2 -11.59 6.59 20.10
C PRO A 2 -10.32 6.11 19.38
N ILE A 3 -10.06 6.68 18.20
CA ILE A 3 -8.85 6.39 17.43
C ILE A 3 -7.77 7.38 17.85
N GLU A 4 -6.62 6.84 18.24
CA GLU A 4 -5.43 7.59 18.61
C GLU A 4 -4.41 7.54 17.46
N ILE A 5 -3.65 8.61 17.28
CA ILE A 5 -2.54 8.65 16.31
C ILE A 5 -1.38 7.73 16.74
N ASN A 6 -0.53 7.37 15.78
CA ASN A 6 0.62 6.50 15.95
C ASN A 6 0.28 5.06 16.40
N LYS A 7 -0.87 4.57 15.91
CA LYS A 7 -1.34 3.20 16.16
C LYS A 7 -1.80 2.50 14.89
N VAL A 8 -1.75 1.17 14.95
CA VAL A 8 -2.42 0.27 13.99
C VAL A 8 -3.56 -0.45 14.70
N TYR A 9 -4.70 -0.56 14.05
CA TYR A 9 -5.93 -1.15 14.57
C TYR A 9 -6.31 -2.41 13.80
N CYS A 10 -6.68 -3.46 14.54
CA CYS A 10 -7.25 -4.66 13.95
C CYS A 10 -8.73 -4.45 13.68
N CYS A 11 -9.07 -3.99 12.48
CA CYS A 11 -10.46 -3.78 12.07
C CYS A 11 -10.59 -3.69 10.55
N ASP A 12 -11.82 -3.81 10.07
CA ASP A 12 -12.15 -3.47 8.68
C ASP A 12 -11.86 -1.99 8.41
N SER A 13 -11.14 -1.72 7.32
CA SER A 13 -10.71 -0.36 6.96
C SER A 13 -11.87 0.60 6.70
N LYS A 14 -13.02 0.10 6.20
CA LYS A 14 -14.23 0.93 6.01
C LYS A 14 -14.78 1.40 7.35
N ILE A 15 -14.80 0.52 8.36
CA ILE A 15 -15.22 0.84 9.73
C ILE A 15 -14.25 1.84 10.35
N GLY A 16 -12.94 1.58 10.24
CA GLY A 16 -11.91 2.48 10.76
C GLY A 16 -11.95 3.87 10.14
N MET A 17 -12.04 3.97 8.82
CA MET A 17 -12.15 5.24 8.12
C MET A 17 -13.43 6.00 8.47
N GLN A 18 -14.58 5.30 8.63
CA GLN A 18 -15.80 5.94 9.07
C GLN A 18 -15.69 6.49 10.48
N GLU A 19 -14.99 5.78 11.36
CA GLU A 19 -14.76 6.24 12.74
C GLU A 19 -13.86 7.50 12.78
N LEU A 20 -12.82 7.57 11.93
CA LEU A 20 -12.03 8.79 11.78
C LEU A 20 -12.90 9.99 11.35
N ILE A 21 -13.81 9.78 10.38
CA ILE A 21 -14.74 10.81 9.92
C ILE A 21 -15.65 11.26 11.07
N ASN A 22 -16.20 10.33 11.85
CA ASN A 22 -17.08 10.61 12.98
C ASN A 22 -16.37 11.44 14.07
N GLN A 23 -15.06 11.22 14.24
CA GLN A 23 -14.22 11.96 15.19
C GLN A 23 -13.68 13.29 14.60
N GLY A 24 -14.01 13.62 13.34
CA GLY A 24 -13.53 14.82 12.68
C GLY A 24 -12.03 14.82 12.38
N ILE A 25 -11.38 13.64 12.38
CA ILE A 25 -9.95 13.50 12.11
C ILE A 25 -9.71 13.61 10.59
N LYS A 26 -8.79 14.49 10.20
CA LYS A 26 -8.31 14.65 8.83
C LYS A 26 -6.90 14.12 8.71
N VAL A 27 -6.57 13.62 7.50
CA VAL A 27 -5.24 13.09 7.19
C VAL A 27 -4.62 13.84 6.02
N ASP A 28 -3.31 14.04 6.06
CA ASP A 28 -2.56 14.84 5.08
C ASP A 28 -2.15 14.03 3.87
N LEU A 29 -1.87 12.74 4.07
CA LEU A 29 -1.44 11.82 3.02
C LEU A 29 -2.03 10.43 3.25
N ILE A 30 -2.45 9.78 2.16
CA ILE A 30 -2.81 8.35 2.16
C ILE A 30 -1.82 7.62 1.26
N ILE A 31 -1.20 6.55 1.78
CA ILE A 31 -0.40 5.60 0.98
C ILE A 31 -0.93 4.22 1.30
N THR A 32 -1.43 3.51 0.28
CA THR A 32 -2.15 2.27 0.54
C THR A 32 -2.00 1.23 -0.56
N ASP A 33 -2.01 -0.04 -0.16
CA ASP A 33 -1.94 -1.23 -1.02
C ASP A 33 -3.19 -2.10 -0.83
N PRO A 34 -4.34 -1.67 -1.39
CA PRO A 34 -5.58 -2.41 -1.21
C PRO A 34 -5.56 -3.75 -1.94
N PRO A 35 -6.50 -4.67 -1.61
CA PRO A 35 -6.68 -5.90 -2.37
C PRO A 35 -6.78 -5.65 -3.87
N TYR A 36 -6.10 -6.50 -4.67
CA TYR A 36 -6.13 -6.38 -6.12
C TYR A 36 -7.31 -7.13 -6.73
N ASP A 37 -7.92 -6.56 -7.76
CA ASP A 37 -8.85 -7.31 -8.62
C ASP A 37 -8.06 -8.35 -9.41
N MET A 38 -8.10 -9.59 -8.94
CA MET A 38 -7.42 -10.72 -9.55
C MET A 38 -8.43 -11.77 -9.97
N PRO A 39 -8.33 -12.28 -11.22
CA PRO A 39 -9.15 -13.44 -11.59
C PRO A 39 -8.73 -14.64 -10.73
N CYS A 40 -9.71 -15.38 -10.22
CA CYS A 40 -9.50 -16.64 -9.50
C CYS A 40 -8.97 -17.73 -10.45
N MET A 41 -7.77 -17.53 -11.00
CA MET A 41 -7.13 -18.51 -11.86
C MET A 41 -6.23 -19.41 -11.01
N LYS A 42 -6.69 -20.63 -10.77
CA LYS A 42 -5.86 -21.64 -10.08
C LYS A 42 -4.67 -22.03 -10.95
N PRO A 43 -3.44 -21.88 -10.44
CA PRO A 43 -2.25 -22.28 -11.18
C PRO A 43 -2.34 -23.76 -11.59
N GLY A 44 -2.13 -24.04 -12.86
CA GLY A 44 -1.97 -25.40 -13.36
C GLY A 44 -0.65 -26.01 -12.93
N GLY A 45 -0.56 -27.36 -12.96
CA GLY A 45 0.67 -28.11 -12.67
C GLY A 45 0.72 -28.73 -11.27
N LYS A 46 1.69 -29.67 -11.09
CA LYS A 46 1.88 -30.48 -9.87
C LYS A 46 3.17 -30.10 -9.11
N SER A 47 3.65 -28.87 -9.24
CA SER A 47 4.85 -28.42 -8.55
C SER A 47 4.53 -27.89 -7.15
N ARG A 48 5.49 -27.95 -6.21
CA ARG A 48 5.36 -27.33 -4.88
C ARG A 48 5.01 -25.84 -4.95
N ILE A 49 5.48 -25.15 -5.98
CA ILE A 49 5.16 -23.73 -6.22
C ILE A 49 3.70 -23.58 -6.62
N ALA A 50 3.17 -24.43 -7.49
CA ALA A 50 1.77 -24.40 -7.89
C ALA A 50 0.82 -24.73 -6.71
N ASP A 51 1.22 -25.67 -5.83
CA ASP A 51 0.46 -26.01 -4.62
C ASP A 51 0.37 -24.83 -3.65
N ARG A 52 1.51 -24.17 -3.42
CA ARG A 52 1.57 -22.98 -2.58
C ARG A 52 0.71 -21.83 -3.12
N LEU A 53 0.81 -21.55 -4.42
CA LEU A 53 0.01 -20.51 -5.07
C LEU A 53 -1.49 -20.82 -5.02
N ARG A 54 -1.89 -22.11 -5.18
CA ARG A 54 -3.29 -22.52 -5.01
C ARG A 54 -3.80 -22.26 -3.60
N LYS A 55 -2.99 -22.56 -2.58
CA LYS A 55 -3.34 -22.31 -1.20
C LYS A 55 -3.52 -20.82 -0.93
N GLU A 56 -2.56 -19.99 -1.35
CA GLU A 56 -2.63 -18.52 -1.24
C GLU A 56 -3.88 -17.97 -1.96
N MET A 57 -4.20 -18.48 -3.16
CA MET A 57 -5.40 -18.06 -3.90
C MET A 57 -6.70 -18.47 -3.20
N ASN A 58 -6.79 -19.68 -2.65
CA ASN A 58 -7.98 -20.10 -1.90
C ASN A 58 -8.17 -19.22 -0.64
N GLU A 59 -7.12 -18.88 0.09
CA GLU A 59 -7.18 -17.98 1.23
C GLU A 59 -7.70 -16.58 0.83
N LEU A 60 -7.26 -16.05 -0.31
CA LEU A 60 -7.74 -14.78 -0.86
C LEU A 60 -9.21 -14.84 -1.33
N GLU A 61 -9.64 -15.98 -1.92
CA GLU A 61 -11.03 -16.22 -2.32
C GLU A 61 -11.96 -16.28 -1.10
N GLU A 62 -11.60 -17.05 -0.08
CA GLU A 62 -12.35 -17.18 1.17
C GLU A 62 -12.51 -15.83 1.88
N ALA A 63 -11.45 -15.04 1.91
CA ALA A 63 -11.45 -13.69 2.50
C ALA A 63 -12.06 -12.61 1.58
N LYS A 64 -12.48 -12.94 0.34
CA LYS A 64 -12.95 -12.01 -0.70
C LYS A 64 -11.97 -10.87 -1.04
N LEU A 65 -10.69 -11.08 -0.77
CA LEU A 65 -9.62 -10.10 -1.02
C LEU A 65 -9.17 -10.05 -2.49
N HIS A 66 -9.76 -10.85 -3.38
CA HIS A 66 -9.49 -10.91 -4.81
C HIS A 66 -10.39 -9.99 -5.65
N LEU A 67 -11.37 -9.31 -5.03
CA LEU A 67 -12.37 -8.49 -5.74
C LEU A 67 -12.00 -7.01 -5.85
N GLY A 68 -10.81 -6.63 -5.38
CA GLY A 68 -10.44 -5.22 -5.28
C GLY A 68 -11.25 -4.46 -4.23
N ILE A 69 -11.27 -3.14 -4.32
CA ILE A 69 -12.07 -2.28 -3.45
C ILE A 69 -13.14 -1.52 -4.25
N SER A 70 -14.31 -1.32 -3.64
CA SER A 70 -15.38 -0.52 -4.24
C SER A 70 -15.11 0.98 -4.14
N ASN A 71 -15.83 1.76 -4.94
CA ASN A 71 -15.74 3.22 -4.89
C ASN A 71 -16.14 3.81 -3.53
N ASP A 72 -16.87 3.08 -2.68
CA ASP A 72 -17.19 3.52 -1.32
C ASP A 72 -15.94 3.73 -0.46
N TYR A 73 -14.92 2.85 -0.59
CA TYR A 73 -13.65 3.05 0.10
C TYR A 73 -12.94 4.31 -0.39
N LEU A 74 -12.98 4.56 -1.70
CA LEU A 74 -12.36 5.75 -2.30
C LEU A 74 -13.06 7.03 -1.84
N GLU A 75 -14.39 7.00 -1.68
CA GLU A 75 -15.16 8.12 -1.12
C GLU A 75 -14.76 8.43 0.32
N LEU A 76 -14.57 7.40 1.15
CA LEU A 76 -14.12 7.60 2.53
C LEU A 76 -12.72 8.20 2.57
N MET A 77 -11.79 7.73 1.71
CA MET A 77 -10.44 8.30 1.60
C MET A 77 -10.48 9.78 1.23
N VAL A 78 -11.34 10.17 0.27
CA VAL A 78 -11.50 11.59 -0.11
C VAL A 78 -12.11 12.41 1.02
N LYS A 79 -13.12 11.89 1.74
CA LYS A 79 -13.76 12.59 2.87
C LYS A 79 -12.79 12.84 4.04
N LEU A 80 -11.77 12.01 4.19
CA LEU A 80 -10.76 12.15 5.23
C LEU A 80 -9.71 13.22 4.93
N GLN A 81 -9.71 13.82 3.74
CA GLN A 81 -8.71 14.79 3.32
C GLN A 81 -9.33 16.13 2.93
N ASP A 82 -8.76 17.22 3.41
CA ASP A 82 -9.11 18.58 2.95
C ASP A 82 -8.48 18.87 1.58
N LYS A 83 -7.32 18.29 1.32
CA LYS A 83 -6.60 18.33 0.04
C LYS A 83 -6.27 16.91 -0.38
N ILE A 84 -6.82 16.46 -1.50
CA ILE A 84 -6.57 15.08 -1.95
C ILE A 84 -5.08 14.87 -2.23
N ASN A 85 -4.51 13.87 -1.58
CA ASN A 85 -3.09 13.50 -1.64
C ASN A 85 -2.94 12.00 -1.35
N ILE A 86 -3.02 11.17 -2.41
CA ILE A 86 -3.23 9.72 -2.27
C ILE A 86 -2.32 8.96 -3.23
N TYR A 87 -1.55 8.01 -2.69
CA TYR A 87 -0.88 6.94 -3.45
C TYR A 87 -1.64 5.64 -3.28
N ILE A 88 -2.03 5.00 -4.39
CA ILE A 88 -2.73 3.70 -4.38
C ILE A 88 -1.95 2.72 -5.25
N PHE A 89 -1.49 1.62 -4.65
CA PHE A 89 -0.96 0.49 -5.37
C PHE A 89 -2.09 -0.24 -6.11
N CYS A 90 -1.82 -0.72 -7.32
CA CYS A 90 -2.81 -1.42 -8.12
C CYS A 90 -2.19 -2.34 -9.18
N ASN A 91 -3.00 -3.22 -9.72
CA ASN A 91 -2.71 -3.92 -10.97
C ASN A 91 -3.28 -3.17 -12.19
N GLY A 92 -2.97 -3.65 -13.40
CA GLY A 92 -3.41 -3.00 -14.64
C GLY A 92 -4.92 -2.89 -14.82
N LYS A 93 -5.72 -3.79 -14.20
CA LYS A 93 -7.18 -3.76 -14.31
C LYS A 93 -7.84 -2.65 -13.51
N GLN A 94 -7.23 -2.28 -12.37
CA GLN A 94 -7.78 -1.27 -11.46
C GLN A 94 -7.47 0.17 -11.90
N ILE A 95 -6.54 0.34 -12.85
CA ILE A 95 -6.12 1.67 -13.33
C ILE A 95 -7.33 2.47 -13.84
N GLU A 96 -8.19 1.86 -14.66
CA GLU A 96 -9.37 2.54 -15.22
C GLU A 96 -10.32 3.01 -14.11
N GLN A 97 -10.65 2.15 -13.16
CA GLN A 97 -11.51 2.49 -12.01
C GLN A 97 -10.99 3.71 -11.25
N TYR A 98 -9.70 3.71 -10.93
CA TYR A 98 -9.10 4.80 -10.14
C TYR A 98 -8.98 6.10 -10.93
N LEU A 99 -8.66 6.03 -12.23
CA LEU A 99 -8.65 7.22 -13.09
C LEU A 99 -10.06 7.81 -13.24
N ASP A 100 -11.08 6.99 -13.44
CA ASP A 100 -12.47 7.46 -13.51
C ASP A 100 -12.90 8.13 -12.22
N PHE A 101 -12.56 7.54 -11.09
CA PHE A 101 -12.93 8.08 -9.79
C PHE A 101 -12.16 9.38 -9.47
N PHE A 102 -10.83 9.35 -9.46
CA PHE A 102 -10.05 10.51 -9.02
C PHE A 102 -9.90 11.60 -10.06
N VAL A 103 -9.71 11.24 -11.35
CA VAL A 103 -9.46 12.23 -12.40
C VAL A 103 -10.78 12.74 -12.99
N LYS A 104 -11.68 11.84 -13.44
CA LYS A 104 -12.91 12.28 -14.09
C LYS A 104 -13.91 12.88 -13.08
N LYS A 105 -14.12 12.25 -11.91
CA LYS A 105 -15.08 12.72 -10.90
C LYS A 105 -14.51 13.84 -10.03
N HIS A 106 -13.35 13.62 -9.39
CA HIS A 106 -12.78 14.55 -8.41
C HIS A 106 -11.84 15.60 -9.00
N LYS A 107 -11.51 15.52 -10.32
CA LYS A 107 -10.64 16.47 -11.03
C LYS A 107 -9.22 16.54 -10.47
N CYS A 108 -8.68 15.42 -10.01
CA CYS A 108 -7.32 15.31 -9.53
C CYS A 108 -6.32 15.35 -10.69
N LYS A 109 -5.13 15.91 -10.45
CA LYS A 109 -3.93 15.60 -11.23
C LYS A 109 -3.44 14.22 -10.83
N TYR A 110 -2.74 13.52 -11.73
CA TYR A 110 -2.17 12.23 -11.40
C TYR A 110 -0.79 12.02 -12.00
N ASP A 111 -0.03 11.14 -11.37
CA ASP A 111 1.21 10.56 -11.89
C ASP A 111 1.15 9.04 -11.72
N ILE A 112 1.87 8.30 -12.56
CA ILE A 112 2.02 6.85 -12.44
C ILE A 112 3.45 6.56 -12.03
N LEU A 113 3.61 5.94 -10.85
CA LEU A 113 4.88 5.41 -10.41
C LEU A 113 4.90 3.90 -10.66
N ILE A 114 6.09 3.35 -10.91
CA ILE A 114 6.27 1.93 -11.22
C ILE A 114 7.32 1.35 -10.28
N TRP A 115 6.94 0.30 -9.57
CA TRP A 115 7.94 -0.59 -8.98
C TRP A 115 8.27 -1.70 -9.97
N ASN A 116 9.49 -1.65 -10.52
CA ASN A 116 10.04 -2.66 -11.42
C ASN A 116 10.83 -3.71 -10.62
N LYS A 117 10.34 -4.95 -10.65
CA LYS A 117 10.90 -6.09 -9.92
C LYS A 117 11.98 -6.78 -10.77
N THR A 118 13.24 -6.71 -10.35
CA THR A 118 14.37 -7.29 -11.12
C THR A 118 14.41 -8.82 -11.12
N ASN A 119 13.66 -9.46 -10.22
CA ASN A 119 13.61 -10.93 -10.05
C ASN A 119 12.17 -11.46 -10.06
N ALA A 120 11.30 -10.89 -10.92
CA ALA A 120 9.94 -11.37 -11.07
C ALA A 120 9.90 -12.85 -11.47
N MET A 121 8.89 -13.58 -10.98
CA MET A 121 8.74 -15.01 -11.28
C MET A 121 8.40 -15.19 -12.77
N PRO A 122 9.12 -16.07 -13.49
CA PRO A 122 8.84 -16.34 -14.90
C PRO A 122 7.38 -16.77 -15.13
N CYS A 123 6.78 -16.24 -16.18
CA CYS A 123 5.44 -16.60 -16.61
C CYS A 123 5.44 -16.95 -18.11
N TYR A 124 5.00 -18.16 -18.44
CA TYR A 124 5.09 -18.71 -19.80
C TYR A 124 3.74 -18.84 -20.52
N SER A 125 2.68 -18.16 -20.03
CA SER A 125 1.34 -18.31 -20.60
C SER A 125 0.88 -17.01 -21.28
N ASN A 126 1.06 -16.92 -22.59
CA ASN A 126 0.48 -15.88 -23.48
C ASN A 126 0.30 -14.48 -22.86
N LYS A 127 1.28 -14.05 -22.06
CA LYS A 127 1.33 -12.72 -21.42
C LYS A 127 2.78 -12.32 -21.12
N TYR A 128 2.98 -11.03 -21.00
CA TYR A 128 4.26 -10.50 -20.54
C TYR A 128 4.53 -10.85 -19.08
N LEU A 129 5.80 -10.77 -18.69
CA LEU A 129 6.24 -10.94 -17.31
C LEU A 129 5.56 -9.91 -16.40
N THR A 130 5.10 -10.36 -15.22
CA THR A 130 4.51 -9.48 -14.20
C THR A 130 5.59 -8.87 -13.32
N ASP A 131 6.51 -8.14 -13.95
CA ASP A 131 7.65 -7.49 -13.31
C ASP A 131 7.35 -6.10 -12.77
N LYS A 132 6.13 -5.61 -12.95
CA LYS A 132 5.71 -4.27 -12.56
C LYS A 132 4.56 -4.30 -11.56
N GLU A 133 4.63 -3.40 -10.58
CA GLU A 133 3.47 -2.93 -9.82
C GLU A 133 3.29 -1.43 -10.09
N TYR A 134 2.06 -1.02 -10.26
CA TYR A 134 1.71 0.37 -10.47
C TYR A 134 1.34 1.04 -9.16
N VAL A 135 1.73 2.31 -9.01
CA VAL A 135 1.26 3.18 -7.95
C VAL A 135 0.68 4.41 -8.61
N LEU A 136 -0.61 4.62 -8.48
CA LEU A 136 -1.27 5.82 -8.96
C LEU A 136 -1.21 6.88 -7.86
N TYR A 137 -0.65 8.03 -8.19
CA TYR A 137 -0.57 9.17 -7.30
C TYR A 137 -1.56 10.24 -7.72
N PHE A 138 -2.56 10.49 -6.90
CA PHE A 138 -3.61 11.47 -7.13
C PHE A 138 -3.47 12.64 -6.19
N ARG A 139 -3.58 13.88 -6.74
CA ARG A 139 -3.53 15.11 -5.94
C ARG A 139 -4.48 16.19 -6.45
N LYS A 140 -5.10 16.87 -5.49
CA LYS A 140 -5.86 18.11 -5.69
C LYS A 140 -5.59 19.03 -4.50
N GLY A 141 -4.64 19.97 -4.69
CA GLY A 141 -4.12 20.80 -3.62
C GLY A 141 -3.12 20.11 -2.67
N GLY A 142 -2.88 18.81 -2.85
CA GLY A 142 -1.90 18.03 -2.07
C GLY A 142 -0.44 18.40 -2.40
N LEU A 143 0.46 18.13 -1.44
CA LEU A 143 1.89 18.40 -1.56
C LEU A 143 2.57 17.37 -2.50
N CYS A 144 3.42 17.84 -3.40
CA CYS A 144 4.40 17.03 -4.12
C CYS A 144 5.66 17.86 -4.33
N ASN A 145 6.70 17.59 -3.55
CA ASN A 145 7.93 18.37 -3.56
C ASN A 145 9.18 17.47 -3.51
N PRO A 146 9.53 16.78 -4.61
CA PRO A 146 10.79 16.05 -4.70
C PRO A 146 11.98 17.00 -4.54
N ARG A 147 12.90 16.67 -3.64
CA ARG A 147 14.04 17.56 -3.30
C ARG A 147 15.27 17.36 -4.20
N CYS A 148 15.33 16.25 -4.95
CA CYS A 148 16.42 15.94 -5.86
C CYS A 148 15.93 15.11 -7.05
N TYR A 149 16.80 14.92 -8.05
CA TYR A 149 16.50 14.14 -9.24
C TYR A 149 16.07 12.69 -8.94
N GLU A 150 16.73 12.02 -8.00
CA GLU A 150 16.39 10.65 -7.60
C GLU A 150 15.01 10.56 -6.91
N ASP A 151 14.67 11.57 -6.12
CA ASP A 151 13.35 11.66 -5.49
C ASP A 151 12.24 11.92 -6.54
N ALA A 152 12.56 12.57 -7.66
CA ALA A 152 11.61 12.88 -8.72
C ALA A 152 11.35 11.72 -9.71
N LYS A 153 12.20 10.69 -9.73
CA LYS A 153 12.02 9.53 -10.63
C LYS A 153 10.73 8.77 -10.32
N THR A 154 10.00 8.41 -11.37
CA THR A 154 8.75 7.65 -11.25
C THR A 154 8.94 6.14 -11.31
N VAL A 155 10.12 5.66 -11.72
CA VAL A 155 10.46 4.23 -11.74
C VAL A 155 11.38 3.93 -10.56
N TYR A 156 10.96 3.00 -9.71
CA TYR A 156 11.75 2.42 -8.65
C TYR A 156 12.10 0.97 -9.02
N GLN A 157 13.36 0.60 -8.93
CA GLN A 157 13.84 -0.73 -9.30
C GLN A 157 14.44 -1.43 -8.09
N SER A 158 13.94 -2.62 -7.78
CA SER A 158 14.52 -3.48 -6.76
C SER A 158 14.14 -4.95 -7.00
N SER A 159 14.86 -5.85 -6.33
CA SER A 159 14.39 -7.24 -6.19
C SER A 159 13.16 -7.30 -5.26
N LEU A 160 12.41 -8.41 -5.38
CA LEU A 160 11.43 -8.76 -4.37
C LEU A 160 12.14 -8.93 -3.02
N ASN A 161 11.61 -8.31 -1.99
CA ASN A 161 12.21 -8.32 -0.65
C ASN A 161 12.07 -9.70 0.02
N ALA A 162 12.94 -10.64 -0.38
CA ALA A 162 12.92 -12.00 0.14
C ALA A 162 13.36 -12.09 1.60
N ILE A 163 14.22 -11.18 2.05
CA ILE A 163 14.73 -11.14 3.43
C ILE A 163 13.61 -10.78 4.40
N ASP A 164 12.91 -9.67 4.15
CA ASP A 164 11.81 -9.24 5.02
C ASP A 164 10.62 -10.20 4.92
N LYS A 165 10.34 -10.76 3.74
CA LYS A 165 9.33 -11.82 3.59
C LYS A 165 9.62 -13.01 4.49
N LYS A 166 10.87 -13.47 4.54
CA LYS A 166 11.29 -14.59 5.41
C LYS A 166 11.27 -14.18 6.88
N ARG A 167 11.71 -12.95 7.20
CA ARG A 167 11.80 -12.44 8.58
C ARG A 167 10.43 -12.28 9.22
N TYR A 168 9.48 -11.68 8.49
CA TYR A 168 8.18 -11.31 9.01
C TYR A 168 7.03 -12.23 8.58
N GLY A 169 7.30 -13.20 7.68
CA GLY A 169 6.26 -14.13 7.22
C GLY A 169 5.15 -13.51 6.37
N HIS A 170 5.28 -12.26 5.94
CA HIS A 170 4.28 -11.57 5.13
C HIS A 170 4.58 -11.71 3.63
N PRO A 171 3.62 -12.14 2.79
CA PRO A 171 3.88 -12.50 1.39
C PRO A 171 4.21 -11.31 0.47
N THR A 172 3.75 -10.11 0.79
CA THR A 172 3.77 -8.96 -0.13
C THR A 172 4.32 -7.68 0.52
N ILE A 173 5.44 -7.78 1.26
CA ILE A 173 6.07 -6.59 1.88
C ILE A 173 6.60 -5.66 0.79
N LYS A 174 6.12 -4.41 0.78
CA LYS A 174 6.59 -3.38 -0.13
C LYS A 174 8.00 -2.90 0.24
N PRO A 175 8.83 -2.48 -0.74
CA PRO A 175 10.15 -1.94 -0.47
C PRO A 175 10.08 -0.67 0.38
N LEU A 176 10.65 -0.69 1.56
CA LEU A 176 10.63 0.45 2.49
C LEU A 176 11.24 1.73 1.87
N PRO A 177 12.38 1.70 1.13
CA PRO A 177 12.93 2.90 0.51
C PRO A 177 11.96 3.55 -0.51
N PHE A 178 11.13 2.75 -1.19
CA PHE A 178 10.14 3.27 -2.13
C PHE A 178 8.99 4.01 -1.40
N ILE A 179 8.53 3.47 -0.28
CA ILE A 179 7.52 4.13 0.55
C ILE A 179 8.10 5.39 1.22
N ILE A 180 9.33 5.32 1.74
CA ILE A 180 10.04 6.49 2.30
C ILE A 180 10.07 7.65 1.29
N LYS A 181 10.38 7.35 0.02
CA LYS A 181 10.38 8.34 -1.06
C LYS A 181 9.01 9.02 -1.22
N MET A 182 7.91 8.26 -1.20
CA MET A 182 6.55 8.80 -1.31
C MET A 182 6.20 9.69 -0.13
N VAL A 183 6.47 9.23 1.10
CA VAL A 183 6.24 9.99 2.33
C VAL A 183 7.02 11.30 2.30
N LYS A 184 8.33 11.24 1.99
CA LYS A 184 9.22 12.40 1.92
C LYS A 184 8.78 13.45 0.89
N ASN A 185 8.31 13.00 -0.28
CA ASN A 185 7.91 13.89 -1.37
C ASN A 185 6.55 14.55 -1.13
N SER A 186 5.67 13.93 -0.32
CA SER A 186 4.26 14.30 -0.30
C SER A 186 3.71 14.58 1.11
N SER A 187 4.61 14.75 2.09
CA SER A 187 4.24 15.17 3.45
C SER A 187 5.34 15.99 4.10
N MET A 188 4.97 16.70 5.17
CA MET A 188 5.87 17.41 6.07
C MET A 188 5.99 16.68 7.41
N GLU A 189 7.03 17.02 8.21
CA GLU A 189 7.14 16.52 9.59
C GLU A 189 5.89 16.88 10.40
N GLY A 190 5.40 15.94 11.19
CA GLY A 190 4.17 16.09 11.97
C GLY A 190 2.88 15.80 11.24
N ASP A 191 2.88 15.74 9.87
CA ASP A 191 1.70 15.38 9.09
C ASP A 191 1.17 14.00 9.47
N LEU A 192 -0.15 13.80 9.36
CA LEU A 192 -0.82 12.55 9.65
C LEU A 192 -1.00 11.72 8.37
N ILE A 193 -0.39 10.53 8.36
CA ILE A 193 -0.42 9.59 7.24
C ILE A 193 -1.36 8.43 7.58
N LEU A 194 -2.24 8.08 6.65
CA LEU A 194 -3.15 6.95 6.78
C LEU A 194 -2.77 5.84 5.80
N ASP A 195 -2.73 4.62 6.31
CA ASP A 195 -2.76 3.41 5.49
C ASP A 195 -3.98 2.56 5.86
N PRO A 196 -5.06 2.60 5.05
CA PRO A 196 -6.28 1.81 5.30
C PRO A 196 -6.09 0.30 5.17
N PHE A 197 -5.00 -0.17 4.56
CA PHE A 197 -4.69 -1.59 4.35
C PHE A 197 -3.24 -1.85 4.73
N ALA A 198 -2.93 -1.65 6.02
CA ALA A 198 -1.57 -1.52 6.53
C ALA A 198 -0.70 -2.78 6.34
N GLY A 199 -1.29 -3.96 6.30
CA GLY A 199 -0.57 -5.22 6.19
C GLY A 199 0.54 -5.33 7.22
N SER A 200 1.77 -5.50 6.77
CA SER A 200 2.96 -5.53 7.63
C SER A 200 3.45 -4.14 8.07
N GLY A 201 2.74 -3.06 7.77
CA GLY A 201 3.00 -1.71 8.26
C GLY A 201 4.14 -0.94 7.60
N THR A 202 4.50 -1.22 6.35
CA THR A 202 5.64 -0.54 5.70
C THR A 202 5.42 0.98 5.62
N THR A 203 4.19 1.43 5.32
CA THR A 203 3.82 2.86 5.32
C THR A 203 3.99 3.49 6.70
N LEU A 204 3.56 2.79 7.75
CA LEU A 204 3.62 3.28 9.13
C LEU A 204 5.05 3.38 9.63
N VAL A 205 5.89 2.38 9.29
CA VAL A 205 7.34 2.41 9.58
C VAL A 205 8.02 3.56 8.85
N ALA A 206 7.70 3.80 7.57
CA ALA A 206 8.24 4.92 6.81
C ALA A 206 7.83 6.26 7.42
N SER A 207 6.57 6.39 7.83
CA SER A 207 6.03 7.59 8.48
C SER A 207 6.77 7.89 9.79
N LYS A 208 6.89 6.87 10.66
CA LYS A 208 7.61 7.00 11.93
C LYS A 208 9.07 7.43 11.73
N ARG A 209 9.79 6.83 10.76
CA ARG A 209 11.19 7.15 10.47
C ARG A 209 11.43 8.57 9.98
N LEU A 210 10.41 9.18 9.45
CA LEU A 210 10.47 10.55 8.92
C LEU A 210 9.77 11.56 9.82
N ASP A 211 9.48 11.21 11.08
CA ASP A 211 8.80 12.06 12.06
C ASP A 211 7.40 12.52 11.60
N ARG A 212 6.67 11.63 10.90
CA ARG A 212 5.25 11.79 10.59
C ARG A 212 4.42 10.98 11.56
N ASN A 213 3.24 11.49 11.88
CA ASN A 213 2.22 10.74 12.57
C ASN A 213 1.57 9.75 11.61
N PHE A 214 0.99 8.67 12.15
CA PHE A 214 0.35 7.66 11.33
C PHE A 214 -0.87 7.04 11.99
N ILE A 215 -1.76 6.48 11.16
CA ILE A 215 -2.82 5.55 11.56
C ILE A 215 -2.85 4.45 10.51
N GLY A 216 -3.01 3.20 10.95
CA GLY A 216 -3.17 2.05 10.08
C GLY A 216 -4.38 1.21 10.45
N PHE A 217 -5.03 0.62 9.44
CA PHE A 217 -6.06 -0.40 9.62
C PHE A 217 -5.62 -1.69 8.96
N GLU A 218 -5.82 -2.81 9.62
CA GLU A 218 -5.53 -4.14 9.11
C GLU A 218 -6.56 -5.12 9.68
N ILE A 219 -7.12 -5.98 8.84
CA ILE A 219 -8.17 -6.91 9.26
C ILE A 219 -7.63 -8.16 9.94
N GLU A 220 -6.41 -8.55 9.62
CA GLU A 220 -5.76 -9.76 10.13
C GLU A 220 -4.89 -9.45 11.35
N GLN A 221 -5.27 -9.95 12.53
CA GLN A 221 -4.52 -9.70 13.77
C GLN A 221 -3.03 -10.08 13.66
N LYS A 222 -2.70 -11.18 12.96
CA LYS A 222 -1.31 -11.59 12.74
C LYS A 222 -0.46 -10.52 12.05
N TYR A 223 -1.05 -9.73 11.13
CA TYR A 223 -0.33 -8.64 10.44
C TYR A 223 -0.26 -7.39 11.30
N VAL A 224 -1.26 -7.12 12.12
CA VAL A 224 -1.19 -6.08 13.15
C VAL A 224 -0.04 -6.35 14.13
N ASP A 225 0.13 -7.61 14.56
CA ASP A 225 1.23 -7.99 15.45
C ASP A 225 2.60 -7.79 14.80
N ILE A 226 2.75 -8.19 13.52
CA ILE A 226 3.96 -7.95 12.72
C ILE A 226 4.22 -6.44 12.56
N CYS A 227 3.19 -5.66 12.27
CA CYS A 227 3.30 -4.21 12.15
C CYS A 227 3.81 -3.59 13.46
N ASN A 228 3.22 -3.95 14.61
CA ASN A 228 3.65 -3.48 15.92
C ASN A 228 5.09 -3.88 16.24
N GLN A 229 5.49 -5.10 15.92
CA GLN A 229 6.88 -5.54 16.06
C GLN A 229 7.83 -4.64 15.25
N ARG A 230 7.53 -4.40 13.96
CA ARG A 230 8.35 -3.54 13.09
C ARG A 230 8.42 -2.09 13.55
N LEU A 231 7.34 -1.57 14.11
CA LEU A 231 7.30 -0.22 14.69
C LEU A 231 8.17 -0.09 15.96
N GLN A 232 8.45 -1.17 16.66
CA GLN A 232 9.31 -1.20 17.86
C GLN A 232 10.78 -1.44 17.54
N GLU A 233 11.11 -1.92 16.33
CA GLU A 233 12.49 -2.19 15.94
C GLU A 233 13.32 -0.91 15.86
N LYS A 234 14.53 -0.95 16.43
CA LYS A 234 15.50 0.15 16.33
C LYS A 234 16.04 0.26 14.92
N GLU A 235 16.32 1.47 14.47
CA GLU A 235 16.67 1.82 13.08
C GLU A 235 17.86 1.03 12.47
N GLY A 236 18.80 0.53 13.27
CA GLY A 236 19.97 -0.18 12.77
C GLY A 236 19.77 -1.59 12.20
N LEU A 237 18.57 -2.19 12.32
CA LEU A 237 18.30 -3.57 11.89
C LEU A 237 17.67 -3.68 10.49
N LEU A 238 17.27 -2.57 9.87
CA LEU A 238 16.57 -2.54 8.59
C LEU A 238 17.43 -2.05 7.41
N GLU A 239 18.71 -1.71 7.64
CA GLU A 239 19.64 -1.19 6.61
C GLU A 239 20.34 -2.27 5.79
N ILE A 240 20.09 -3.56 6.01
CA ILE A 240 20.76 -4.65 5.30
C ILE A 240 19.87 -5.16 4.17
N SER A 241 19.64 -4.36 3.16
CA SER A 241 19.10 -4.79 1.86
C SER A 241 19.43 -3.77 0.77
N ASN A 242 20.72 -3.58 0.50
CA ASN A 242 21.20 -3.01 -0.76
C ASN A 242 21.41 -4.13 -1.78
#